data_d1b7ab970167ddac44e74d3281d8341c
#
_entry.id   d1b7ab970167ddac44e74d3281d8341c
#
_cell.length_a   1.000
_cell.length_b   1.000
_cell.length_c   1.000
_cell.angle_alpha   90.00
_cell.angle_beta   90.00
_cell.angle_gamma   90.00
#
_symmetry.space_group_name_H-M   'P 1'
#
loop_
_entity.id
_entity.type
_entity.pdbx_description
1 polymer ?
#
loop_
_entity_poly.entity_id
_entity_poly.type
_entity_poly.pdbx_seq_one_letter_code
_entity_poly.pdbx_strand_id
1 'polypeptide(L)'
;MNKQWILSKFPVGEIKEGDLVYQESEIPELNEGEILIKNIYLSLDPANRGWMSGQKSYVDAMNIGDIMRGGTIGVVEETNNNDFKKGDVVNAMGGWQQFCVSNGKGVRKIPLDTGFPLDSFMSIFGMTGITAYFGLLDITKPQEGETLVVSAAAGAVGSIVSQIGKIKGCRVIGIAGSQEKCDWLVNDLGIDGSINYKTDNLRGKLKELCPKGIDIYFENVGGPITDAVLSRMNIGSRISLCGLISAYNAESIAPGPAWGNLLVKRINLKGFIVFDYIKRYLEAYQDLSNWVRDGKIKYKNDIVPGLENASHAIKKLFSGENNGKLIVQIADL
;
A
#
# COMPACT_ATOMS: atom_id res chain seq x y z
N MET A 1 2.73 -7.39 29.92
CA MET A 1 1.90 -6.20 29.52
C MET A 1 1.89 -6.12 28.00
N ASN A 2 0.78 -5.69 27.42
CA ASN A 2 0.58 -5.51 25.98
C ASN A 2 0.53 -4.00 25.68
N LYS A 3 1.53 -3.47 25.00
CA LYS A 3 1.55 -2.07 24.54
C LYS A 3 0.75 -1.95 23.25
N GLN A 4 -0.09 -0.90 23.16
CA GLN A 4 -1.05 -0.75 22.06
C GLN A 4 -1.43 0.70 21.79
N TRP A 5 -1.81 0.99 20.54
CA TRP A 5 -2.39 2.26 20.13
C TRP A 5 -3.90 2.15 20.02
N ILE A 6 -4.62 3.02 20.73
CA ILE A 6 -6.08 3.08 20.76
C ILE A 6 -6.56 4.30 19.96
N LEU A 7 -7.60 4.11 19.16
CA LEU A 7 -8.30 5.21 18.50
C LEU A 7 -9.11 5.98 19.56
N SER A 8 -8.64 7.15 19.93
CA SER A 8 -9.26 7.99 20.97
C SER A 8 -10.24 9.01 20.41
N LYS A 9 -10.00 9.46 19.16
CA LYS A 9 -10.87 10.39 18.43
C LYS A 9 -10.83 10.06 16.96
N PHE A 10 -11.89 10.39 16.24
CA PHE A 10 -11.86 10.37 14.77
C PHE A 10 -11.11 11.61 14.26
N PRO A 11 -9.95 11.46 13.60
CA PRO A 11 -9.17 12.60 13.11
C PRO A 11 -9.96 13.43 12.10
N VAL A 12 -9.92 14.75 12.24
CA VAL A 12 -10.41 15.72 11.26
C VAL A 12 -9.18 16.42 10.66
N GLY A 13 -9.04 16.34 9.34
CA GLY A 13 -7.81 16.77 8.69
C GLY A 13 -6.66 15.80 8.95
N GLU A 14 -5.47 16.30 9.26
CA GLU A 14 -4.31 15.49 9.63
C GLU A 14 -4.50 14.81 10.99
N ILE A 15 -3.77 13.70 11.19
CA ILE A 15 -3.74 13.00 12.49
C ILE A 15 -3.01 13.89 13.49
N LYS A 16 -3.70 14.26 14.59
CA LYS A 16 -3.20 15.14 15.64
C LYS A 16 -2.83 14.35 16.90
N GLU A 17 -2.10 14.99 17.78
CA GLU A 17 -1.86 14.47 19.13
C GLU A 17 -3.19 14.26 19.85
N GLY A 18 -3.33 13.10 20.49
CA GLY A 18 -4.55 12.71 21.19
C GLY A 18 -5.64 12.06 20.34
N ASP A 19 -5.49 11.97 18.99
CA ASP A 19 -6.37 11.17 18.15
C ASP A 19 -6.09 9.67 18.35
N LEU A 20 -4.83 9.33 18.56
CA LEU A 20 -4.36 8.00 18.95
C LEU A 20 -3.69 8.10 20.32
N VAL A 21 -3.97 7.17 21.23
CA VAL A 21 -3.39 7.09 22.57
C VAL A 21 -2.59 5.80 22.71
N TYR A 22 -1.34 5.93 23.15
CA TYR A 22 -0.47 4.80 23.46
C TYR A 22 -0.70 4.39 24.92
N GLN A 23 -1.03 3.11 25.14
CA GLN A 23 -1.30 2.59 26.49
C GLN A 23 -0.82 1.16 26.66
N GLU A 24 -0.82 0.71 27.89
CA GLU A 24 -0.56 -0.68 28.26
C GLU A 24 -1.84 -1.35 28.78
N SER A 25 -2.00 -2.63 28.46
CA SER A 25 -3.03 -3.50 28.98
C SER A 25 -2.44 -4.84 29.42
N GLU A 26 -3.24 -5.68 30.01
CA GLU A 26 -2.86 -7.09 30.19
C GLU A 26 -2.79 -7.81 28.86
N ILE A 27 -1.94 -8.83 28.75
CA ILE A 27 -1.91 -9.71 27.59
C ILE A 27 -3.19 -10.56 27.67
N PRO A 28 -4.00 -10.61 26.58
CA PRO A 28 -5.24 -11.37 26.59
C PRO A 28 -5.00 -12.87 26.82
N GLU A 29 -5.88 -13.51 27.58
CA GLU A 29 -5.93 -14.96 27.73
C GLU A 29 -6.54 -15.62 26.50
N LEU A 30 -6.12 -16.85 26.19
CA LEU A 30 -6.64 -17.62 25.07
C LEU A 30 -7.87 -18.44 25.44
N ASN A 31 -8.90 -18.33 24.63
CA ASN A 31 -10.01 -19.26 24.60
C ASN A 31 -9.70 -20.48 23.73
N GLU A 32 -10.60 -21.48 23.73
CA GLU A 32 -10.53 -22.64 22.84
C GLU A 32 -10.59 -22.17 21.36
N GLY A 33 -9.72 -22.73 20.53
CA GLY A 33 -9.63 -22.39 19.10
C GLY A 33 -8.88 -21.09 18.77
N GLU A 34 -8.29 -20.42 19.77
CA GLU A 34 -7.54 -19.17 19.57
C GLU A 34 -6.03 -19.37 19.61
N ILE A 35 -5.32 -18.37 19.07
CA ILE A 35 -3.87 -18.23 19.07
C ILE A 35 -3.47 -16.86 19.60
N LEU A 36 -2.40 -16.80 20.40
CA LEU A 36 -1.72 -15.57 20.78
C LEU A 36 -0.57 -15.33 19.81
N ILE A 37 -0.59 -14.17 19.17
CA ILE A 37 0.45 -13.75 18.24
C ILE A 37 1.25 -12.61 18.86
N LYS A 38 2.58 -12.78 18.97
CA LYS A 38 3.53 -11.70 19.25
C LYS A 38 3.88 -11.02 17.94
N ASN A 39 3.45 -9.77 17.75
CA ASN A 39 3.70 -9.01 16.53
C ASN A 39 5.17 -8.57 16.44
N ILE A 40 5.77 -8.78 15.28
CA ILE A 40 7.16 -8.42 14.94
C ILE A 40 7.17 -7.18 14.05
N TYR A 41 6.37 -7.17 12.99
CA TYR A 41 6.22 -6.05 12.06
C TYR A 41 4.78 -5.59 11.97
N LEU A 42 4.61 -4.27 11.85
CA LEU A 42 3.32 -3.62 11.58
C LEU A 42 3.41 -2.85 10.26
N SER A 43 2.45 -3.08 9.38
CA SER A 43 2.27 -2.33 8.14
C SER A 43 1.62 -0.98 8.41
N LEU A 44 2.25 0.10 7.98
CA LEU A 44 1.60 1.41 7.88
C LEU A 44 1.20 1.67 6.43
N ASP A 45 -0.07 1.94 6.23
CA ASP A 45 -0.69 2.12 4.92
C ASP A 45 -1.59 3.36 4.90
N PRO A 46 -1.73 4.07 3.76
CA PRO A 46 -2.65 5.21 3.68
C PRO A 46 -4.09 4.84 4.05
N ALA A 47 -4.50 3.59 3.83
CA ALA A 47 -5.81 3.06 4.21
C ALA A 47 -6.09 3.16 5.72
N ASN A 48 -5.06 3.12 6.57
CA ASN A 48 -5.21 3.29 8.01
C ASN A 48 -5.92 4.60 8.34
N ARG A 49 -5.65 5.70 7.61
CA ARG A 49 -6.32 6.98 7.82
C ARG A 49 -7.82 6.91 7.51
N GLY A 50 -8.19 6.19 6.46
CA GLY A 50 -9.61 5.95 6.14
C GLY A 50 -10.31 5.14 7.23
N TRP A 51 -9.64 4.13 7.81
CA TRP A 51 -10.20 3.32 8.89
C TRP A 51 -10.42 4.12 10.19
N MET A 52 -9.64 5.18 10.42
CA MET A 52 -9.82 6.09 11.57
C MET A 52 -11.05 7.01 11.42
N SER A 53 -11.82 6.93 10.33
CA SER A 53 -12.98 7.83 10.09
C SER A 53 -14.24 7.43 10.87
N GLY A 54 -14.29 6.23 11.47
CA GLY A 54 -15.50 5.68 12.06
C GLY A 54 -16.61 5.33 11.07
N GLN A 55 -16.31 5.41 9.75
CA GLN A 55 -17.28 5.08 8.71
C GLN A 55 -17.04 3.67 8.19
N LYS A 56 -18.13 2.95 7.88
CA LYS A 56 -18.07 1.67 7.19
C LYS A 56 -17.62 1.86 5.75
N SER A 57 -16.69 1.01 5.30
CA SER A 57 -16.21 0.98 3.93
C SER A 57 -16.17 -0.48 3.43
N TYR A 58 -15.10 -0.90 2.78
CA TYR A 58 -14.84 -2.33 2.47
C TYR A 58 -14.41 -3.14 3.73
N VAL A 59 -14.25 -2.47 4.85
CA VAL A 59 -14.08 -3.06 6.18
C VAL A 59 -15.09 -2.45 7.14
N ASP A 60 -15.36 -3.12 8.25
CA ASP A 60 -16.25 -2.60 9.29
C ASP A 60 -15.68 -1.33 9.92
N ALA A 61 -16.57 -0.43 10.36
CA ALA A 61 -16.20 0.79 11.03
C ALA A 61 -15.41 0.49 12.31
N MET A 62 -14.45 1.35 12.63
CA MET A 62 -13.80 1.36 13.94
C MET A 62 -14.57 2.28 14.88
N ASN A 63 -14.57 1.93 16.17
CA ASN A 63 -15.15 2.73 17.23
C ASN A 63 -14.05 3.43 18.03
N ILE A 64 -14.42 4.49 18.73
CA ILE A 64 -13.56 5.08 19.75
C ILE A 64 -13.33 4.04 20.85
N GLY A 65 -12.07 3.84 21.24
CA GLY A 65 -11.65 2.80 22.18
C GLY A 65 -11.12 1.53 21.54
N ASP A 66 -11.32 1.34 20.23
CA ASP A 66 -10.75 0.19 19.52
C ASP A 66 -9.23 0.31 19.38
N ILE A 67 -8.53 -0.84 19.43
CA ILE A 67 -7.12 -0.94 19.04
C ILE A 67 -7.00 -0.59 17.56
N MET A 68 -6.08 0.33 17.23
CA MET A 68 -5.89 0.76 15.85
C MET A 68 -5.62 -0.45 14.93
N ARG A 69 -6.41 -0.56 13.87
CA ARG A 69 -6.32 -1.66 12.90
C ARG A 69 -5.05 -1.57 12.06
N GLY A 70 -4.39 -2.72 11.83
CA GLY A 70 -3.22 -2.82 10.96
C GLY A 70 -2.84 -4.26 10.65
N GLY A 71 -2.30 -4.49 9.46
CA GLY A 71 -1.71 -5.77 9.08
C GLY A 71 -0.37 -5.97 9.79
N THR A 72 -0.12 -7.18 10.28
CA THR A 72 1.09 -7.52 11.02
C THR A 72 1.73 -8.81 10.51
N ILE A 73 3.01 -8.95 10.76
CA ILE A 73 3.69 -10.24 10.81
C ILE A 73 4.08 -10.49 12.26
N GLY A 74 3.80 -11.68 12.74
CA GLY A 74 4.13 -12.06 14.11
C GLY A 74 4.43 -13.55 14.23
N VAL A 75 4.75 -13.97 15.46
CA VAL A 75 5.01 -15.35 15.83
C VAL A 75 3.91 -15.83 16.75
N VAL A 76 3.41 -17.04 16.52
CA VAL A 76 2.47 -17.69 17.44
C VAL A 76 3.19 -18.02 18.73
N GLU A 77 2.85 -17.32 19.81
CA GLU A 77 3.45 -17.47 21.13
C GLU A 77 2.81 -18.60 21.92
N GLU A 78 1.47 -18.69 21.85
CA GLU A 78 0.63 -19.73 22.43
C GLU A 78 -0.51 -20.08 21.50
N THR A 79 -1.03 -21.30 21.61
CA THR A 79 -2.14 -21.77 20.77
C THR A 79 -3.03 -22.77 21.46
N ASN A 80 -4.35 -22.57 21.34
CA ASN A 80 -5.43 -23.53 21.59
C ASN A 80 -6.13 -23.94 20.28
N ASN A 81 -5.49 -23.68 19.12
CA ASN A 81 -5.99 -23.95 17.78
C ASN A 81 -5.12 -24.99 17.08
N ASN A 82 -5.71 -26.10 16.63
CA ASN A 82 -4.99 -27.22 16.03
C ASN A 82 -4.32 -26.92 14.69
N ASP A 83 -4.74 -25.85 13.99
CA ASP A 83 -4.16 -25.45 12.71
C ASP A 83 -2.82 -24.73 12.86
N PHE A 84 -2.46 -24.31 14.08
CA PHE A 84 -1.25 -23.54 14.38
C PHE A 84 -0.43 -24.20 15.48
N LYS A 85 0.86 -23.95 15.47
CA LYS A 85 1.78 -24.35 16.54
C LYS A 85 2.62 -23.17 17.02
N LYS A 86 3.08 -23.22 18.26
CA LYS A 86 4.05 -22.25 18.80
C LYS A 86 5.26 -22.16 17.88
N GLY A 87 5.68 -20.94 17.56
CA GLY A 87 6.78 -20.64 16.65
C GLY A 87 6.37 -20.50 15.19
N ASP A 88 5.11 -20.77 14.79
CA ASP A 88 4.66 -20.45 13.44
C ASP A 88 4.74 -18.94 13.20
N VAL A 89 5.40 -18.53 12.11
CA VAL A 89 5.40 -17.15 11.66
C VAL A 89 4.18 -16.91 10.80
N VAL A 90 3.42 -15.87 11.12
CA VAL A 90 2.12 -15.61 10.51
C VAL A 90 1.92 -14.17 10.07
N ASN A 91 1.15 -13.99 9.00
CA ASN A 91 0.57 -12.71 8.60
C ASN A 91 -0.88 -12.64 9.10
N ALA A 92 -1.23 -11.57 9.80
CA ALA A 92 -2.53 -11.37 10.42
C ALA A 92 -2.96 -9.90 10.38
N MET A 93 -4.21 -9.63 10.76
CA MET A 93 -4.68 -8.27 11.08
C MET A 93 -4.53 -8.02 12.58
N GLY A 94 -3.30 -8.11 13.07
CA GLY A 94 -2.98 -8.07 14.50
C GLY A 94 -3.15 -6.70 15.16
N GLY A 95 -3.34 -5.63 14.41
CA GLY A 95 -3.52 -4.27 14.95
C GLY A 95 -2.21 -3.63 15.44
N TRP A 96 -2.30 -2.40 15.89
CA TRP A 96 -1.15 -1.65 16.40
C TRP A 96 -0.90 -1.99 17.87
N GLN A 97 -0.41 -3.19 18.11
CA GLN A 97 -0.15 -3.73 19.45
C GLN A 97 0.95 -4.79 19.42
N GLN A 98 1.52 -5.08 20.59
CA GLN A 98 2.59 -6.09 20.71
C GLN A 98 2.04 -7.52 20.63
N PHE A 99 0.90 -7.78 21.26
CA PHE A 99 0.27 -9.09 21.29
C PHE A 99 -1.18 -8.99 20.84
N CYS A 100 -1.64 -9.92 20.03
CA CYS A 100 -3.05 -10.03 19.66
C CYS A 100 -3.53 -11.47 19.74
N VAL A 101 -4.80 -11.64 20.10
CA VAL A 101 -5.50 -12.93 20.01
C VAL A 101 -6.25 -13.01 18.70
N SER A 102 -6.25 -14.18 18.09
CA SER A 102 -6.97 -14.47 16.84
C SER A 102 -7.55 -15.87 16.88
N ASN A 103 -8.73 -16.05 16.30
CA ASN A 103 -9.33 -17.38 16.09
C ASN A 103 -8.74 -18.13 14.86
N GLY A 104 -7.65 -17.62 14.29
CA GLY A 104 -6.99 -18.18 13.11
C GLY A 104 -7.64 -17.83 11.77
N LYS A 105 -8.84 -17.28 11.76
CA LYS A 105 -9.52 -16.92 10.51
C LYS A 105 -8.80 -15.76 9.82
N GLY A 106 -8.39 -15.98 8.58
CA GLY A 106 -7.64 -15.00 7.80
C GLY A 106 -6.16 -14.89 8.15
N VAL A 107 -5.69 -15.65 9.14
CA VAL A 107 -4.26 -15.77 9.47
C VAL A 107 -3.58 -16.71 8.48
N ARG A 108 -2.44 -16.30 7.94
CA ARG A 108 -1.67 -17.09 6.97
C ARG A 108 -0.26 -17.34 7.48
N LYS A 109 0.16 -18.60 7.44
CA LYS A 109 1.54 -18.97 7.76
C LYS A 109 2.48 -18.45 6.68
N ILE A 110 3.62 -17.94 7.11
CA ILE A 110 4.72 -17.52 6.24
C ILE A 110 5.80 -18.61 6.29
N PRO A 111 6.12 -19.26 5.16
CA PRO A 111 7.23 -20.20 5.12
C PRO A 111 8.56 -19.44 5.26
N LEU A 112 9.45 -19.92 6.14
CA LEU A 112 10.74 -19.28 6.41
C LEU A 112 11.86 -19.74 5.47
N ASP A 113 11.64 -20.82 4.72
CA ASP A 113 12.61 -21.41 3.79
C ASP A 113 12.57 -20.83 2.37
N THR A 114 11.93 -19.69 2.21
CA THR A 114 11.75 -19.04 0.89
C THR A 114 13.02 -18.40 0.33
N GLY A 115 14.00 -18.13 1.18
CA GLY A 115 15.20 -17.34 0.84
C GLY A 115 14.96 -15.82 0.77
N PHE A 116 13.77 -15.35 1.14
CA PHE A 116 13.45 -13.91 1.22
C PHE A 116 13.44 -13.42 2.67
N PRO A 117 13.87 -12.17 2.94
CA PRO A 117 13.78 -11.58 4.26
C PRO A 117 12.31 -11.42 4.69
N LEU A 118 12.05 -11.53 5.99
CA LEU A 118 10.68 -11.56 6.53
C LEU A 118 9.89 -10.28 6.24
N ASP A 119 10.54 -9.12 6.28
CA ASP A 119 9.93 -7.82 5.99
C ASP A 119 9.43 -7.69 4.53
N SER A 120 9.94 -8.53 3.60
CA SER A 120 9.43 -8.60 2.23
C SER A 120 7.97 -9.06 2.16
N PHE A 121 7.51 -9.83 3.15
CA PHE A 121 6.10 -10.25 3.27
C PHE A 121 5.18 -9.14 3.79
N MET A 122 5.74 -8.00 4.24
CA MET A 122 4.98 -6.77 4.49
C MET A 122 4.87 -5.88 3.25
N SER A 123 5.69 -6.11 2.22
CA SER A 123 5.80 -5.29 1.02
C SER A 123 5.52 -6.08 -0.26
N ILE A 124 6.55 -6.55 -0.95
CA ILE A 124 6.43 -7.18 -2.27
C ILE A 124 5.58 -8.46 -2.27
N PHE A 125 5.65 -9.28 -1.22
CA PHE A 125 4.85 -10.49 -1.05
C PHE A 125 3.62 -10.28 -0.15
N GLY A 126 3.43 -9.05 0.34
CA GLY A 126 2.30 -8.62 1.13
C GLY A 126 1.23 -7.91 0.30
N MET A 127 0.39 -7.18 1.01
CA MET A 127 -0.77 -6.49 0.44
C MET A 127 -0.39 -5.51 -0.68
N THR A 128 0.72 -4.78 -0.54
CA THR A 128 1.11 -3.76 -1.53
C THR A 128 1.60 -4.36 -2.85
N GLY A 129 2.36 -5.47 -2.81
CA GLY A 129 2.78 -6.17 -4.03
C GLY A 129 1.61 -6.82 -4.75
N ILE A 130 0.68 -7.43 -4.02
CA ILE A 130 -0.54 -8.04 -4.58
C ILE A 130 -1.44 -6.96 -5.18
N THR A 131 -1.56 -5.80 -4.53
CA THR A 131 -2.29 -4.64 -5.05
C THR A 131 -1.69 -4.17 -6.38
N ALA A 132 -0.36 -4.06 -6.45
CA ALA A 132 0.33 -3.68 -7.67
C ALA A 132 0.10 -4.69 -8.81
N TYR A 133 0.21 -5.97 -8.51
CA TYR A 133 0.05 -7.07 -9.46
C TYR A 133 -1.35 -7.06 -10.08
N PHE A 134 -2.39 -7.22 -9.28
CA PHE A 134 -3.75 -7.29 -9.80
C PHE A 134 -4.28 -5.95 -10.30
N GLY A 135 -3.94 -4.86 -9.62
CA GLY A 135 -4.34 -3.53 -10.03
C GLY A 135 -3.81 -3.15 -11.42
N LEU A 136 -2.62 -3.62 -11.79
CA LEU A 136 -2.11 -3.40 -13.14
C LEU A 136 -2.59 -4.49 -14.10
N LEU A 137 -2.33 -5.77 -13.79
CA LEU A 137 -2.49 -6.85 -14.77
C LEU A 137 -3.96 -7.21 -15.03
N ASP A 138 -4.78 -7.24 -13.98
CA ASP A 138 -6.18 -7.68 -14.09
C ASP A 138 -7.11 -6.53 -14.51
N ILE A 139 -6.85 -5.32 -13.98
CA ILE A 139 -7.70 -4.16 -14.23
C ILE A 139 -7.38 -3.52 -15.59
N THR A 140 -6.10 -3.27 -15.90
CA THR A 140 -5.73 -2.51 -17.09
C THR A 140 -5.23 -3.37 -18.25
N LYS A 141 -4.80 -4.62 -17.99
CA LYS A 141 -4.34 -5.57 -19.00
C LYS A 141 -3.32 -4.94 -19.96
N PRO A 142 -2.15 -4.49 -19.46
CA PRO A 142 -1.19 -3.74 -20.25
C PRO A 142 -0.71 -4.53 -21.46
N GLN A 143 -0.53 -3.83 -22.59
CA GLN A 143 0.02 -4.39 -23.82
C GLN A 143 1.40 -3.80 -24.11
N GLU A 144 2.24 -4.55 -24.80
CA GLU A 144 3.55 -4.07 -25.23
C GLU A 144 3.44 -2.79 -26.07
N GLY A 145 4.31 -1.82 -25.81
CA GLY A 145 4.34 -0.53 -26.49
C GLY A 145 3.39 0.52 -25.97
N GLU A 146 2.44 0.19 -25.06
CA GLU A 146 1.57 1.17 -24.43
C GLU A 146 2.34 2.08 -23.45
N THR A 147 1.83 3.29 -23.28
CA THR A 147 2.34 4.26 -22.28
C THR A 147 1.57 4.13 -20.99
N LEU A 148 2.27 3.73 -19.92
CA LEU A 148 1.80 3.66 -18.54
C LEU A 148 2.29 4.87 -17.74
N VAL A 149 1.39 5.61 -17.12
CA VAL A 149 1.73 6.62 -16.11
C VAL A 149 1.32 6.10 -14.73
N VAL A 150 2.19 6.31 -13.74
CA VAL A 150 1.97 5.87 -12.35
C VAL A 150 2.10 7.06 -11.42
N SER A 151 1.06 7.40 -10.66
CA SER A 151 1.15 8.39 -9.58
C SER A 151 1.67 7.75 -8.29
N ALA A 152 2.36 8.53 -7.43
CA ALA A 152 3.12 8.05 -6.28
C ALA A 152 4.04 6.87 -6.66
N ALA A 153 4.73 7.00 -7.80
CA ALA A 153 5.48 5.92 -8.44
C ALA A 153 6.62 5.36 -7.58
N ALA A 154 7.18 6.13 -6.65
CA ALA A 154 8.23 5.68 -5.72
C ALA A 154 7.67 5.09 -4.41
N GLY A 155 6.35 5.03 -4.25
CA GLY A 155 5.70 4.41 -3.10
C GLY A 155 5.67 2.89 -3.16
N ALA A 156 5.16 2.24 -2.10
CA ALA A 156 5.16 0.80 -1.95
C ALA A 156 4.42 0.04 -3.08
N VAL A 157 3.31 0.57 -3.57
CA VAL A 157 2.55 0.01 -4.70
C VAL A 157 3.13 0.52 -6.03
N GLY A 158 3.32 1.84 -6.16
CA GLY A 158 3.70 2.47 -7.42
C GLY A 158 5.05 2.00 -7.97
N SER A 159 6.03 1.72 -7.10
CA SER A 159 7.34 1.22 -7.54
C SER A 159 7.27 -0.18 -8.14
N ILE A 160 6.41 -1.02 -7.60
CA ILE A 160 6.19 -2.39 -8.12
C ILE A 160 5.39 -2.32 -9.43
N VAL A 161 4.32 -1.52 -9.48
CA VAL A 161 3.53 -1.27 -10.71
C VAL A 161 4.43 -0.81 -11.85
N SER A 162 5.33 0.15 -11.58
CA SER A 162 6.24 0.70 -12.58
C SER A 162 7.13 -0.37 -13.19
N GLN A 163 7.68 -1.26 -12.38
CA GLN A 163 8.55 -2.35 -12.83
C GLN A 163 7.75 -3.47 -13.54
N ILE A 164 6.56 -3.83 -13.05
CA ILE A 164 5.68 -4.77 -13.77
C ILE A 164 5.34 -4.20 -15.15
N GLY A 165 5.05 -2.89 -15.25
CA GLY A 165 4.85 -2.21 -16.53
C GLY A 165 6.02 -2.39 -17.48
N LYS A 166 7.26 -2.25 -16.99
CA LYS A 166 8.49 -2.52 -17.79
C LYS A 166 8.58 -3.98 -18.22
N ILE A 167 8.29 -4.93 -17.33
CA ILE A 167 8.26 -6.38 -17.64
C ILE A 167 7.25 -6.68 -18.74
N LYS A 168 6.12 -5.96 -18.79
CA LYS A 168 5.09 -6.10 -19.83
C LYS A 168 5.36 -5.29 -21.10
N GLY A 169 6.54 -4.69 -21.24
CA GLY A 169 6.95 -3.95 -22.44
C GLY A 169 6.33 -2.56 -22.58
N CYS A 170 5.77 -2.01 -21.51
CA CYS A 170 5.24 -0.64 -21.54
C CYS A 170 6.35 0.41 -21.49
N ARG A 171 6.08 1.57 -22.09
CA ARG A 171 6.77 2.81 -21.75
C ARG A 171 6.20 3.32 -20.42
N VAL A 172 7.03 3.45 -19.39
CA VAL A 172 6.61 3.78 -18.03
C VAL A 172 7.10 5.15 -17.60
N ILE A 173 6.19 6.02 -17.19
CA ILE A 173 6.46 7.36 -16.64
C ILE A 173 5.96 7.42 -15.21
N GLY A 174 6.86 7.71 -14.27
CA GLY A 174 6.55 7.82 -12.85
C GLY A 174 6.36 9.26 -12.39
N ILE A 175 5.37 9.52 -11.52
CA ILE A 175 5.19 10.82 -10.87
C ILE A 175 5.53 10.65 -9.39
N ALA A 176 6.49 11.44 -8.89
CA ALA A 176 6.97 11.41 -7.50
C ALA A 176 7.14 12.81 -6.92
N GLY A 177 7.40 12.94 -5.61
CA GLY A 177 7.41 14.22 -4.89
C GLY A 177 8.79 14.73 -4.49
N SER A 178 9.88 14.13 -4.97
CA SER A 178 11.24 14.62 -4.79
C SER A 178 12.15 14.19 -5.93
N GLN A 179 13.25 14.93 -6.14
CA GLN A 179 14.22 14.60 -7.19
C GLN A 179 14.89 13.26 -6.89
N GLU A 180 15.27 12.99 -5.64
CA GLU A 180 15.85 11.70 -5.24
C GLU A 180 14.95 10.50 -5.62
N LYS A 181 13.64 10.62 -5.40
CA LYS A 181 12.67 9.59 -5.80
C LYS A 181 12.57 9.45 -7.31
N CYS A 182 12.61 10.56 -8.03
CA CYS A 182 12.63 10.57 -9.50
C CYS A 182 13.88 9.89 -10.04
N ASP A 183 15.04 10.19 -9.48
CA ASP A 183 16.32 9.61 -9.87
C ASP A 183 16.35 8.10 -9.58
N TRP A 184 15.86 7.68 -8.42
CA TRP A 184 15.74 6.26 -8.09
C TRP A 184 14.85 5.50 -9.07
N LEU A 185 13.71 6.07 -9.46
CA LEU A 185 12.80 5.46 -10.42
C LEU A 185 13.49 5.21 -11.77
N VAL A 186 14.25 6.17 -12.26
CA VAL A 186 14.92 6.08 -13.58
C VAL A 186 16.19 5.24 -13.50
N ASN A 187 17.09 5.54 -12.55
CA ASN A 187 18.42 4.96 -12.51
C ASN A 187 18.45 3.55 -11.92
N ASP A 188 17.62 3.28 -10.91
CA ASP A 188 17.61 1.99 -10.21
C ASP A 188 16.50 1.05 -10.69
N LEU A 189 15.28 1.58 -10.94
CA LEU A 189 14.16 0.78 -11.40
C LEU A 189 14.02 0.71 -12.92
N GLY A 190 14.78 1.54 -13.67
CA GLY A 190 14.88 1.48 -15.12
C GLY A 190 13.59 1.90 -15.86
N ILE A 191 12.77 2.79 -15.29
CA ILE A 191 11.61 3.33 -16.02
C ILE A 191 12.05 4.40 -17.02
N ASP A 192 11.19 4.71 -17.98
CA ASP A 192 11.55 5.56 -19.14
C ASP A 192 11.56 7.06 -18.85
N GLY A 193 11.04 7.48 -17.69
CA GLY A 193 11.09 8.86 -17.25
C GLY A 193 10.32 9.09 -15.98
N SER A 194 10.60 10.20 -15.33
CA SER A 194 9.97 10.59 -14.08
C SER A 194 9.64 12.09 -14.07
N ILE A 195 8.69 12.48 -13.23
CA ILE A 195 8.23 13.87 -13.05
C ILE A 195 8.17 14.17 -11.56
N ASN A 196 8.88 15.21 -11.13
CA ASN A 196 8.73 15.74 -9.78
C ASN A 196 7.57 16.73 -9.75
N TYR A 197 6.38 16.29 -9.32
CA TYR A 197 5.17 17.13 -9.35
C TYR A 197 5.25 18.39 -8.49
N LYS A 198 6.23 18.50 -7.56
CA LYS A 198 6.42 19.68 -6.71
C LYS A 198 7.21 20.79 -7.39
N THR A 199 8.07 20.46 -8.33
CA THR A 199 9.00 21.41 -8.97
C THR A 199 8.78 21.54 -10.47
N ASP A 200 8.27 20.50 -11.13
CA ASP A 200 8.12 20.48 -12.57
C ASP A 200 6.75 21.04 -13.02
N ASN A 201 6.74 21.59 -14.23
CA ASN A 201 5.47 21.82 -14.93
C ASN A 201 4.88 20.46 -15.38
N LEU A 202 4.02 19.88 -14.52
CA LEU A 202 3.47 18.55 -14.72
C LEU A 202 2.85 18.33 -16.10
N ARG A 203 2.00 19.28 -16.60
CA ARG A 203 1.36 19.18 -17.91
C ARG A 203 2.37 19.25 -19.05
N GLY A 204 3.38 20.13 -18.93
CA GLY A 204 4.46 20.26 -19.90
C GLY A 204 5.30 18.98 -19.97
N LYS A 205 5.68 18.43 -18.84
CA LYS A 205 6.45 17.18 -18.73
C LYS A 205 5.66 15.97 -19.22
N LEU A 206 4.39 15.85 -18.91
CA LEU A 206 3.54 14.81 -19.48
C LEU A 206 3.44 14.90 -21.02
N LYS A 207 3.40 16.10 -21.59
CA LYS A 207 3.43 16.28 -23.05
C LYS A 207 4.74 15.84 -23.67
N GLU A 208 5.86 16.14 -22.99
CA GLU A 208 7.23 15.78 -23.41
C GLU A 208 7.45 14.25 -23.35
N LEU A 209 7.17 13.66 -22.18
CA LEU A 209 7.48 12.27 -21.88
C LEU A 209 6.47 11.26 -22.45
N CYS A 210 5.23 11.71 -22.72
CA CYS A 210 4.17 10.90 -23.32
C CYS A 210 3.75 11.48 -24.71
N PRO A 211 4.65 11.53 -25.71
CA PRO A 211 4.35 12.18 -26.99
C PRO A 211 3.20 11.54 -27.75
N LYS A 212 2.99 10.22 -27.57
CA LYS A 212 1.88 9.45 -28.17
C LYS A 212 0.60 9.44 -27.31
N GLY A 213 0.58 10.18 -26.18
CA GLY A 213 -0.49 10.12 -25.18
C GLY A 213 -0.28 9.03 -24.14
N ILE A 214 -1.30 8.78 -23.33
CA ILE A 214 -1.28 7.85 -22.20
C ILE A 214 -2.35 6.80 -22.39
N ASP A 215 -2.00 5.52 -22.38
CA ASP A 215 -2.91 4.40 -22.57
C ASP A 215 -3.40 3.84 -21.24
N ILE A 216 -2.54 3.89 -20.21
CA ILE A 216 -2.82 3.35 -18.89
C ILE A 216 -2.41 4.38 -17.83
N TYR A 217 -3.29 4.59 -16.87
CA TYR A 217 -2.98 5.34 -15.66
C TYR A 217 -3.23 4.51 -14.41
N PHE A 218 -2.19 4.31 -13.61
CA PHE A 218 -2.32 3.70 -12.29
C PHE A 218 -2.40 4.81 -11.25
N GLU A 219 -3.58 4.97 -10.68
CA GLU A 219 -3.94 6.11 -9.83
C GLU A 219 -3.85 5.78 -8.35
N ASN A 220 -2.96 6.51 -7.64
CA ASN A 220 -2.79 6.41 -6.19
C ASN A 220 -3.07 7.73 -5.46
N VAL A 221 -3.21 8.87 -6.16
CA VAL A 221 -3.09 10.20 -5.53
C VAL A 221 -4.37 11.01 -5.61
N GLY A 222 -4.96 11.17 -6.79
CA GLY A 222 -6.10 12.05 -7.00
C GLY A 222 -5.73 13.51 -7.28
N GLY A 223 -6.74 14.38 -7.29
CA GLY A 223 -6.60 15.82 -7.38
C GLY A 223 -5.94 16.35 -8.66
N PRO A 224 -5.11 17.41 -8.57
CA PRO A 224 -4.51 18.06 -9.75
C PRO A 224 -3.64 17.14 -10.61
N ILE A 225 -3.04 16.08 -10.01
CA ILE A 225 -2.25 15.10 -10.76
C ILE A 225 -3.16 14.32 -11.70
N THR A 226 -4.29 13.84 -11.21
CA THR A 226 -5.29 13.15 -12.02
C THR A 226 -5.77 14.00 -13.19
N ASP A 227 -6.12 15.27 -12.94
CA ASP A 227 -6.58 16.18 -13.99
C ASP A 227 -5.52 16.44 -15.08
N ALA A 228 -4.26 16.53 -14.68
CA ALA A 228 -3.15 16.67 -15.62
C ALA A 228 -3.00 15.41 -16.49
N VAL A 229 -3.06 14.22 -15.90
CA VAL A 229 -2.96 12.94 -16.62
C VAL A 229 -4.15 12.75 -17.56
N LEU A 230 -5.38 12.96 -17.08
CA LEU A 230 -6.61 12.84 -17.87
C LEU A 230 -6.56 13.69 -19.15
N SER A 231 -5.94 14.88 -19.09
CA SER A 231 -5.81 15.75 -20.26
C SER A 231 -4.98 15.12 -21.39
N ARG A 232 -4.08 14.18 -21.08
CA ARG A 232 -3.18 13.51 -22.03
C ARG A 232 -3.54 12.06 -22.35
N MET A 233 -4.56 11.49 -21.69
CA MET A 233 -5.00 10.11 -21.95
C MET A 233 -5.54 9.95 -23.36
N ASN A 234 -5.31 8.78 -23.92
CA ASN A 234 -5.78 8.38 -25.24
C ASN A 234 -7.27 7.97 -25.22
N ILE A 235 -7.87 7.89 -26.38
CA ILE A 235 -9.23 7.35 -26.56
C ILE A 235 -9.21 5.85 -26.21
N GLY A 236 -10.16 5.40 -25.37
CA GLY A 236 -10.25 4.01 -24.94
C GLY A 236 -9.20 3.59 -23.88
N SER A 237 -8.45 4.55 -23.34
CA SER A 237 -7.48 4.29 -22.28
C SER A 237 -8.13 3.77 -21.00
N ARG A 238 -7.31 3.24 -20.09
CA ARG A 238 -7.74 2.57 -18.86
C ARG A 238 -7.11 3.21 -17.62
N ILE A 239 -7.91 3.32 -16.56
CA ILE A 239 -7.44 3.78 -15.24
C ILE A 239 -7.69 2.71 -14.21
N SER A 240 -6.65 2.27 -13.53
CA SER A 240 -6.74 1.49 -12.30
C SER A 240 -6.77 2.45 -11.11
N LEU A 241 -7.92 2.59 -10.47
CA LEU A 241 -8.09 3.45 -9.30
C LEU A 241 -7.77 2.67 -8.03
N CYS A 242 -6.55 2.81 -7.55
CA CYS A 242 -6.01 2.14 -6.37
C CYS A 242 -6.19 2.96 -5.10
N GLY A 243 -6.01 4.29 -5.18
CA GLY A 243 -6.09 5.16 -4.01
C GLY A 243 -6.20 6.63 -4.38
N LEU A 244 -6.53 7.44 -3.39
CA LEU A 244 -6.72 8.90 -3.51
C LEU A 244 -6.05 9.59 -2.31
N ILE A 245 -4.73 9.34 -2.10
CA ILE A 245 -4.03 9.77 -0.90
C ILE A 245 -4.11 11.27 -0.64
N SER A 246 -4.22 12.10 -1.68
CA SER A 246 -4.38 13.55 -1.54
C SER A 246 -5.70 13.95 -0.85
N ALA A 247 -6.70 13.07 -0.84
CA ALA A 247 -8.00 13.33 -0.24
C ALA A 247 -8.15 12.76 1.19
N TYR A 248 -7.23 11.90 1.65
CA TYR A 248 -7.44 11.18 2.92
C TYR A 248 -7.38 12.08 4.17
N ASN A 249 -6.64 13.18 4.11
CA ASN A 249 -6.59 14.20 5.15
C ASN A 249 -7.47 15.43 4.83
N ALA A 250 -8.28 15.39 3.77
CA ALA A 250 -9.13 16.52 3.44
C ALA A 250 -10.28 16.67 4.44
N GLU A 251 -10.56 17.90 4.86
CA GLU A 251 -11.67 18.24 5.75
C GLU A 251 -13.01 18.35 5.01
N SER A 252 -12.96 18.43 3.69
CA SER A 252 -14.12 18.46 2.82
C SER A 252 -13.92 17.54 1.61
N ILE A 253 -15.02 17.10 1.02
CA ILE A 253 -14.98 16.27 -0.18
C ILE A 253 -14.33 17.09 -1.30
N ALA A 254 -13.22 16.59 -1.83
CA ALA A 254 -12.56 17.20 -2.99
C ALA A 254 -13.49 17.14 -4.21
N PRO A 255 -13.47 18.14 -5.09
CA PRO A 255 -14.19 18.06 -6.36
C PRO A 255 -13.72 16.83 -7.14
N GLY A 256 -14.66 16.20 -7.85
CA GLY A 256 -14.33 15.07 -8.72
C GLY A 256 -13.38 15.49 -9.86
N PRO A 257 -12.78 14.52 -10.55
CA PRO A 257 -11.91 14.77 -11.68
C PRO A 257 -12.67 15.41 -12.84
N ALA A 258 -11.93 15.90 -13.84
CA ALA A 258 -12.50 16.49 -15.04
C ALA A 258 -13.31 15.45 -15.86
N TRP A 259 -14.54 15.15 -15.43
CA TRP A 259 -15.45 14.13 -15.98
C TRP A 259 -15.61 14.21 -17.50
N GLY A 260 -15.54 15.42 -18.08
CA GLY A 260 -15.61 15.62 -19.53
C GLY A 260 -14.54 14.86 -20.30
N ASN A 261 -13.33 14.72 -19.74
CA ASN A 261 -12.27 13.93 -20.36
C ASN A 261 -12.60 12.43 -20.39
N LEU A 262 -13.20 11.90 -19.32
CA LEU A 262 -13.62 10.50 -19.28
C LEU A 262 -14.65 10.20 -20.36
N LEU A 263 -15.65 11.08 -20.51
CA LEU A 263 -16.71 10.94 -21.51
C LEU A 263 -16.15 11.02 -22.94
N VAL A 264 -15.46 12.11 -23.27
CA VAL A 264 -15.02 12.38 -24.64
C VAL A 264 -14.00 11.35 -25.13
N LYS A 265 -13.10 10.90 -24.24
CA LYS A 265 -12.08 9.90 -24.54
C LYS A 265 -12.52 8.46 -24.30
N ARG A 266 -13.75 8.23 -23.83
CA ARG A 266 -14.28 6.88 -23.48
C ARG A 266 -13.34 6.12 -22.58
N ILE A 267 -12.81 6.79 -21.54
CA ILE A 267 -11.86 6.21 -20.60
C ILE A 267 -12.58 5.19 -19.71
N ASN A 268 -12.00 4.01 -19.57
CA ASN A 268 -12.48 2.99 -18.64
C ASN A 268 -11.77 3.18 -17.29
N LEU A 269 -12.49 3.70 -16.29
CA LEU A 269 -12.02 3.85 -14.93
C LEU A 269 -12.60 2.73 -14.06
N LYS A 270 -11.73 1.93 -13.41
CA LYS A 270 -12.16 0.85 -12.52
C LYS A 270 -11.42 0.92 -11.19
N GLY A 271 -12.21 1.01 -10.10
CA GLY A 271 -11.74 0.79 -8.74
C GLY A 271 -11.65 -0.70 -8.42
N PHE A 272 -10.80 -1.05 -7.47
CA PHE A 272 -10.65 -2.41 -6.97
C PHE A 272 -10.16 -2.41 -5.52
N ILE A 273 -10.40 -3.50 -4.82
CA ILE A 273 -9.88 -3.75 -3.47
C ILE A 273 -9.07 -5.04 -3.51
N VAL A 274 -7.88 -5.02 -2.94
CA VAL A 274 -6.96 -6.18 -2.95
C VAL A 274 -7.57 -7.42 -2.30
N PHE A 275 -8.48 -7.26 -1.35
CA PHE A 275 -9.15 -8.38 -0.68
C PHE A 275 -10.03 -9.22 -1.61
N ASP A 276 -10.48 -8.67 -2.74
CA ASP A 276 -11.24 -9.41 -3.76
C ASP A 276 -10.37 -10.49 -4.43
N TYR A 277 -9.03 -10.36 -4.34
CA TYR A 277 -8.04 -11.24 -4.96
C TYR A 277 -7.41 -12.26 -4.01
N ILE A 278 -7.87 -12.37 -2.76
CA ILE A 278 -7.26 -13.28 -1.76
C ILE A 278 -7.14 -14.72 -2.27
N LYS A 279 -8.14 -15.23 -3.00
CA LYS A 279 -8.12 -16.58 -3.57
C LYS A 279 -7.07 -16.79 -4.65
N ARG A 280 -6.56 -15.72 -5.25
CA ARG A 280 -5.54 -15.71 -6.30
C ARG A 280 -4.16 -15.28 -5.79
N TYR A 281 -4.00 -15.17 -4.47
CA TYR A 281 -2.74 -14.72 -3.85
C TYR A 281 -1.51 -15.50 -4.37
N LEU A 282 -1.63 -16.82 -4.51
CA LEU A 282 -0.51 -17.66 -4.95
C LEU A 282 -0.04 -17.35 -6.37
N GLU A 283 -0.95 -16.94 -7.26
CA GLU A 283 -0.61 -16.49 -8.62
C GLU A 283 0.33 -15.28 -8.56
N ALA A 284 -0.07 -14.25 -7.81
CA ALA A 284 0.76 -13.05 -7.64
C ALA A 284 2.09 -13.38 -6.94
N TYR A 285 2.07 -14.20 -5.88
CA TYR A 285 3.27 -14.60 -5.15
C TYR A 285 4.28 -15.32 -6.04
N GLN A 286 3.84 -16.24 -6.89
CA GLN A 286 4.71 -16.98 -7.80
C GLN A 286 5.40 -16.05 -8.80
N ASP A 287 4.65 -15.19 -9.48
CA ASP A 287 5.23 -14.26 -10.45
C ASP A 287 6.17 -13.25 -9.78
N LEU A 288 5.72 -12.61 -8.68
CA LEU A 288 6.52 -11.64 -7.96
C LEU A 288 7.82 -12.25 -7.41
N SER A 289 7.76 -13.47 -6.85
CA SER A 289 8.96 -14.15 -6.34
C SER A 289 9.95 -14.50 -7.45
N ASN A 290 9.47 -14.93 -8.62
CA ASN A 290 10.31 -15.18 -9.78
C ASN A 290 10.96 -13.86 -10.27
N TRP A 291 10.20 -12.79 -10.41
CA TRP A 291 10.73 -11.50 -10.84
C TRP A 291 11.74 -10.90 -9.86
N VAL A 292 11.56 -11.10 -8.56
CA VAL A 292 12.55 -10.67 -7.56
C VAL A 292 13.83 -11.52 -7.66
N ARG A 293 13.72 -12.85 -7.76
CA ARG A 293 14.89 -13.74 -7.94
C ARG A 293 15.65 -13.44 -9.22
N ASP A 294 14.94 -13.14 -10.31
CA ASP A 294 15.53 -12.74 -11.60
C ASP A 294 16.14 -11.33 -11.57
N GLY A 295 16.03 -10.58 -10.47
CA GLY A 295 16.48 -9.19 -10.37
C GLY A 295 15.64 -8.19 -11.19
N LYS A 296 14.47 -8.60 -11.68
CA LYS A 296 13.55 -7.78 -12.49
C LYS A 296 12.73 -6.82 -11.65
N ILE A 297 12.53 -7.12 -10.37
CA ILE A 297 11.84 -6.25 -9.41
C ILE A 297 12.76 -6.02 -8.21
N LYS A 298 12.96 -4.74 -7.90
CA LYS A 298 13.59 -4.25 -6.68
C LYS A 298 12.51 -3.59 -5.81
N TYR A 299 12.63 -3.71 -4.51
CA TYR A 299 11.72 -3.07 -3.55
C TYR A 299 12.51 -2.43 -2.42
N LYS A 300 11.92 -1.45 -1.75
CA LYS A 300 12.49 -0.79 -0.57
C LYS A 300 11.50 -0.82 0.58
N ASN A 301 12.01 -1.06 1.79
CA ASN A 301 11.28 -0.96 3.04
C ASN A 301 11.89 0.16 3.89
N ASP A 302 11.04 1.06 4.38
CA ASP A 302 11.36 2.11 5.35
C ASP A 302 10.92 1.57 6.72
N ILE A 303 11.88 1.06 7.49
CA ILE A 303 11.61 0.39 8.77
C ILE A 303 11.86 1.37 9.90
N VAL A 304 10.82 1.63 10.68
CA VAL A 304 10.85 2.48 11.88
C VAL A 304 10.85 1.58 13.11
N PRO A 305 11.85 1.66 13.99
CA PRO A 305 11.88 0.84 15.21
C PRO A 305 10.90 1.36 16.27
N GLY A 306 10.29 0.42 17.02
CA GLY A 306 9.44 0.69 18.17
C GLY A 306 7.99 1.02 17.82
N LEU A 307 7.05 0.27 18.45
CA LEU A 307 5.61 0.47 18.26
C LEU A 307 5.16 1.89 18.69
N GLU A 308 5.83 2.48 19.69
CA GLU A 308 5.57 3.83 20.18
C GLU A 308 5.70 4.90 19.08
N ASN A 309 6.49 4.64 18.06
CA ASN A 309 6.72 5.55 16.93
C ASN A 309 5.65 5.46 15.83
N ALA A 310 4.73 4.49 15.88
CA ALA A 310 3.79 4.22 14.79
C ALA A 310 2.89 5.42 14.46
N SER A 311 2.37 6.13 15.47
CA SER A 311 1.51 7.32 15.28
C SER A 311 2.24 8.51 14.65
N HIS A 312 3.55 8.63 14.89
CA HIS A 312 4.36 9.63 14.20
C HIS A 312 4.74 9.17 12.78
N ALA A 313 5.15 7.92 12.67
CA ALA A 313 5.62 7.35 11.41
C ALA A 313 4.56 7.40 10.29
N ILE A 314 3.29 7.13 10.59
CA ILE A 314 2.24 7.13 9.57
C ILE A 314 2.11 8.48 8.85
N LYS A 315 2.46 9.60 9.49
CA LYS A 315 2.41 10.94 8.89
C LYS A 315 3.35 11.07 7.70
N LYS A 316 4.47 10.31 7.67
CA LYS A 316 5.40 10.27 6.53
C LYS A 316 4.72 9.86 5.22
N LEU A 317 3.65 9.07 5.27
CA LEU A 317 2.91 8.66 4.07
C LEU A 317 2.23 9.85 3.39
N PHE A 318 1.76 10.81 4.17
CA PHE A 318 1.02 11.98 3.68
C PHE A 318 1.94 13.16 3.34
N SER A 319 3.09 13.30 4.02
CA SER A 319 4.13 14.28 3.64
C SER A 319 4.98 13.82 2.46
N GLY A 320 4.98 12.50 2.19
CA GLY A 320 5.81 11.88 1.15
C GLY A 320 7.26 11.70 1.58
N GLU A 321 7.55 11.62 2.87
CA GLU A 321 8.90 11.42 3.42
C GLU A 321 9.31 9.94 3.50
N ASN A 322 8.35 9.00 3.42
CA ASN A 322 8.65 7.57 3.41
C ASN A 322 9.45 7.16 2.17
N ASN A 323 10.36 6.20 2.33
CA ASN A 323 11.16 5.66 1.24
C ASN A 323 10.80 4.19 0.96
N GLY A 324 9.83 3.97 0.08
CA GLY A 324 9.26 2.65 -0.19
C GLY A 324 8.12 2.29 0.76
N LYS A 325 8.03 1.00 1.16
CA LYS A 325 7.00 0.51 2.10
C LYS A 325 7.35 0.90 3.53
N LEU A 326 6.45 1.61 4.19
CA LEU A 326 6.61 1.99 5.59
C LEU A 326 6.16 0.85 6.51
N ILE A 327 7.07 0.43 7.39
CA ILE A 327 6.90 -0.68 8.33
C ILE A 327 7.37 -0.22 9.71
N VAL A 328 6.66 -0.61 10.76
CA VAL A 328 7.16 -0.47 12.13
C VAL A 328 7.64 -1.83 12.61
N GLN A 329 8.89 -1.89 13.08
CA GLN A 329 9.43 -3.06 13.76
C GLN A 329 9.05 -2.96 15.24
N ILE A 330 8.20 -3.89 15.70
CA ILE A 330 7.68 -3.93 17.07
C ILE A 330 8.63 -4.70 17.99
N ALA A 331 9.17 -5.81 17.48
CA ALA A 331 10.07 -6.70 18.20
C ALA A 331 11.02 -7.41 17.23
N ASP A 332 12.02 -8.06 17.77
CA ASP A 332 12.85 -9.03 17.04
C ASP A 332 12.14 -10.39 16.95
N LEU A 333 12.52 -11.16 15.91
CA LEU A 333 12.00 -12.51 15.66
C LEU A 333 12.50 -13.50 16.72
#